data_9d3d3b6b371f21c895235098041ac9a5
#
_entry.id   9d3d3b6b371f21c895235098041ac9a5
#
_cell.length_a   1.000
_cell.length_b   1.000
_cell.length_c   1.000
_cell.angle_alpha   90.00
_cell.angle_beta   90.00
_cell.angle_gamma   90.00
#
_symmetry.space_group_name_H-M   'P 1'
#
loop_
_entity.id
_entity.type
_entity.pdbx_description
1 polymer ?
#
loop_
_entity_poly.entity_id
_entity_poly.type
_entity_poly.pdbx_seq_one_letter_code
_entity_poly.pdbx_strand_id
1 'polypeptide(L)'
;MTVLQINRAGAASTVQDSGRIGTLQLGLPPSGAMDHPALVSGQHLLGHTQDEAAIEMAYANTEVTPDSSCLIAVTGAPVSLWVDGAPACDTEVLKIGANQR
;
A
#
# COMPACT_ATOMS: atom_id res chain seq x y z
N MET A 1 15.01 -6.31 -8.00
CA MET A 1 14.15 -5.43 -7.16
C MET A 1 13.09 -4.77 -8.04
N THR A 2 11.86 -4.80 -7.60
CA THR A 2 10.77 -4.11 -8.31
C THR A 2 10.70 -2.66 -7.86
N VAL A 3 10.64 -1.75 -8.83
CA VAL A 3 10.42 -0.32 -8.58
C VAL A 3 9.01 0.05 -9.00
N LEU A 4 8.28 0.71 -8.12
CA LEU A 4 6.96 1.26 -8.44
C LEU A 4 7.11 2.71 -8.83
N GLN A 5 6.71 3.03 -10.05
CA GLN A 5 6.63 4.42 -10.49
C GLN A 5 5.26 4.97 -10.09
N ILE A 6 5.26 6.08 -9.37
CA ILE A 6 4.03 6.76 -9.00
C ILE A 6 3.67 7.72 -10.13
N ASN A 7 2.65 7.37 -10.90
CA ASN A 7 2.18 8.20 -12.01
C ASN A 7 1.27 9.32 -11.49
N ARG A 8 0.49 9.01 -10.46
CA ARG A 8 -0.39 9.96 -9.79
C ARG A 8 -0.47 9.60 -8.33
N ALA A 9 -0.10 10.52 -7.45
CA ALA A 9 -0.09 10.27 -6.00
C ALA A 9 -1.45 10.47 -5.33
N GLY A 10 -2.43 11.02 -6.03
CA GLY A 10 -3.71 11.39 -5.42
C GLY A 10 -3.56 12.62 -4.52
N ALA A 11 -4.56 12.85 -3.66
CA ALA A 11 -4.56 14.02 -2.78
C ALA A 11 -3.58 13.87 -1.60
N ALA A 12 -3.44 12.65 -1.07
CA ALA A 12 -2.53 12.39 0.05
C ALA A 12 -2.13 10.92 0.04
N SER A 13 -0.95 10.64 -0.48
CA SER A 13 -0.35 9.30 -0.46
C SER A 13 0.99 9.37 0.22
N THR A 14 1.22 8.49 1.21
CA THR A 14 2.44 8.47 2.01
C THR A 14 2.94 7.05 2.15
N VAL A 15 4.24 6.89 2.40
CA VAL A 15 4.83 5.60 2.75
C VAL A 15 4.76 5.46 4.26
N GLN A 16 4.11 4.39 4.73
CA GLN A 16 3.88 4.14 6.15
C GLN A 16 4.22 2.72 6.53
N ASP A 17 4.54 2.52 7.79
CA ASP A 17 4.74 1.22 8.41
C ASP A 17 3.96 1.16 9.75
N SER A 18 4.33 0.28 10.65
CA SER A 18 3.66 0.17 11.95
C SER A 18 3.99 1.31 12.92
N GLY A 19 4.92 2.17 12.56
CA GLY A 19 5.29 3.32 13.38
C GLY A 19 6.46 3.03 14.32
N ARG A 20 6.67 3.95 15.26
CA ARG A 20 7.78 3.89 16.21
C ARG A 20 7.33 3.23 17.50
N ILE A 21 8.21 2.41 18.08
CA ILE A 21 7.98 1.74 19.35
C ILE A 21 8.93 2.34 20.39
N GLY A 22 8.41 2.60 21.59
CA GLY A 22 9.23 3.01 22.73
C GLY A 22 9.70 4.46 22.73
N THR A 23 9.15 5.31 21.84
CA THR A 23 9.55 6.72 21.75
C THR A 23 8.59 7.68 22.43
N LEU A 24 7.44 7.20 22.91
CA LEU A 24 6.43 8.09 23.51
C LEU A 24 6.94 8.79 24.75
N GLN A 25 7.75 8.12 25.56
CA GLN A 25 8.37 8.71 26.75
C GLN A 25 9.34 9.85 26.41
N LEU A 26 9.84 9.91 25.18
CA LEU A 26 10.69 10.99 24.68
C LEU A 26 9.88 12.12 24.05
N GLY A 27 8.55 12.07 24.13
CA GLY A 27 7.67 13.06 23.54
C GLY A 27 7.44 12.84 22.04
N LEU A 28 7.89 11.71 21.48
CA LEU A 28 7.69 11.39 20.07
C LEU A 28 6.51 10.43 19.92
N PRO A 29 5.46 10.78 19.16
CA PRO A 29 4.33 9.88 18.94
C PRO A 29 4.76 8.68 18.11
N PRO A 30 4.05 7.54 18.19
CA PRO A 30 4.40 6.35 17.43
C PRO A 30 4.35 6.53 15.91
N SER A 31 3.52 7.47 15.40
CA SER A 31 3.39 7.66 13.95
C SER A 31 2.91 6.38 13.26
N GLY A 32 3.24 6.18 11.98
CA GLY A 32 2.85 4.98 11.23
C GLY A 32 1.52 5.13 10.51
N ALA A 33 1.02 4.02 9.97
CA ALA A 33 -0.22 4.00 9.21
C ALA A 33 -1.43 4.42 10.06
N MET A 34 -2.29 5.25 9.49
CA MET A 34 -3.53 5.67 10.15
C MET A 34 -4.48 4.48 10.29
N ASP A 35 -4.60 3.65 9.25
CA ASP A 35 -5.40 2.42 9.28
C ASP A 35 -4.47 1.23 9.53
N HIS A 36 -4.08 1.04 10.76
CA HIS A 36 -3.16 -0.03 11.15
C HIS A 36 -3.71 -1.43 10.84
N PRO A 37 -5.00 -1.76 11.10
CA PRO A 37 -5.54 -3.06 10.72
C PRO A 37 -5.45 -3.33 9.21
N ALA A 38 -5.65 -2.34 8.36
CA ALA A 38 -5.51 -2.50 6.93
C ALA A 38 -4.06 -2.81 6.53
N LEU A 39 -3.09 -2.15 7.14
CA LEU A 39 -1.68 -2.42 6.91
C LEU A 39 -1.35 -3.88 7.26
N VAL A 40 -1.76 -4.34 8.43
CA VAL A 40 -1.53 -5.72 8.87
C VAL A 40 -2.19 -6.71 7.94
N SER A 41 -3.43 -6.45 7.51
CA SER A 41 -4.15 -7.32 6.56
C SER A 41 -3.41 -7.44 5.23
N GLY A 42 -2.91 -6.32 4.70
CA GLY A 42 -2.17 -6.31 3.45
C GLY A 42 -0.87 -7.10 3.55
N GLN A 43 -0.12 -6.91 4.62
CA GLN A 43 1.10 -7.67 4.87
C GLN A 43 0.81 -9.16 4.97
N HIS A 44 -0.28 -9.53 5.64
CA HIS A 44 -0.68 -10.92 5.81
C HIS A 44 -1.04 -11.57 4.47
N LEU A 45 -1.81 -10.89 3.64
CA LEU A 45 -2.18 -11.37 2.30
C LEU A 45 -0.96 -11.63 1.43
N LEU A 46 0.07 -10.81 1.55
CA LEU A 46 1.31 -10.95 0.78
C LEU A 46 2.30 -11.94 1.42
N GLY A 47 1.97 -12.52 2.57
CA GLY A 47 2.84 -13.47 3.26
C GLY A 47 4.05 -12.83 3.93
N HIS A 48 4.00 -11.53 4.23
CA HIS A 48 5.08 -10.86 4.94
C HIS A 48 5.14 -11.33 6.39
N THR A 49 6.35 -11.61 6.86
CA THR A 49 6.60 -12.00 8.27
C THR A 49 7.20 -10.87 9.08
N GLN A 50 7.55 -9.76 8.44
CA GLN A 50 8.14 -8.58 9.06
C GLN A 50 7.30 -7.35 8.72
N ASP A 51 7.53 -6.28 9.46
CA ASP A 51 6.87 -5.01 9.23
C ASP A 51 7.46 -4.34 7.98
N GLU A 52 6.79 -4.50 6.87
CA GLU A 52 7.17 -3.88 5.61
C GLU A 52 6.37 -2.59 5.41
N ALA A 53 7.02 -1.57 4.86
CA ALA A 53 6.35 -0.32 4.55
C ALA A 53 5.34 -0.51 3.41
N ALA A 54 4.28 0.26 3.44
CA ALA A 54 3.23 0.27 2.43
C ALA A 54 2.92 1.70 2.01
N ILE A 55 2.21 1.85 0.91
CA ILE A 55 1.70 3.16 0.49
C ILE A 55 0.31 3.31 1.08
N GLU A 56 0.13 4.29 1.96
CA GLU A 56 -1.17 4.66 2.50
C GLU A 56 -1.76 5.78 1.66
N MET A 57 -2.95 5.54 1.12
CA MET A 57 -3.64 6.49 0.26
C MET A 57 -4.86 7.04 0.96
N ALA A 58 -4.87 8.35 1.18
CA ALA A 58 -6.07 9.05 1.60
C ALA A 58 -6.65 9.76 0.38
N TYR A 59 -7.94 9.60 0.16
CA TYR A 59 -8.64 10.12 -1.02
C TYR A 59 -8.13 9.50 -2.34
N ALA A 60 -9.00 8.97 -3.11
CA ALA A 60 -8.75 8.18 -4.31
C ALA A 60 -7.89 8.86 -5.39
N ASN A 61 -7.70 8.20 -6.51
CA ASN A 61 -6.95 8.62 -7.71
C ASN A 61 -5.43 8.47 -7.62
N THR A 62 -4.97 7.40 -7.00
CA THR A 62 -3.57 7.00 -7.06
C THR A 62 -3.36 6.06 -8.24
N GLU A 63 -2.30 6.25 -8.99
CA GLU A 63 -1.92 5.40 -10.10
C GLU A 63 -0.44 5.06 -10.00
N VAL A 64 -0.13 3.77 -10.12
CA VAL A 64 1.25 3.27 -10.05
C VAL A 64 1.53 2.32 -11.20
N THR A 65 2.80 2.21 -11.58
CA THR A 65 3.26 1.28 -12.61
C THR A 65 4.53 0.60 -12.11
N PRO A 66 4.56 -0.75 -12.01
CA PRO A 66 5.79 -1.45 -11.66
C PRO A 66 6.69 -1.62 -12.88
N ASP A 67 7.99 -1.69 -12.66
CA ASP A 67 8.96 -1.96 -13.72
C ASP A 67 9.16 -3.46 -13.97
N SER A 68 8.63 -4.30 -13.12
CA SER A 68 8.69 -5.76 -13.26
C SER A 68 7.44 -6.38 -12.61
N SER A 69 7.18 -7.65 -12.90
CA SER A 69 6.04 -8.34 -12.31
C SER A 69 6.12 -8.35 -10.79
N CYS A 70 5.01 -8.08 -10.12
CA CYS A 70 4.94 -8.06 -8.67
C CYS A 70 3.55 -8.46 -8.18
N LEU A 71 3.46 -8.70 -6.87
CA LEU A 71 2.18 -8.95 -6.19
C LEU A 71 1.81 -7.71 -5.39
N ILE A 72 0.56 -7.30 -5.49
CA ILE A 72 0.03 -6.14 -4.78
C ILE A 72 -1.23 -6.55 -4.04
N ALA A 73 -1.36 -6.08 -2.81
CA ALA A 73 -2.59 -6.19 -2.02
C ALA A 73 -3.06 -4.79 -1.67
N VAL A 74 -4.34 -4.53 -1.83
CA VAL A 74 -4.98 -3.27 -1.43
C VAL A 74 -6.00 -3.59 -0.36
N THR A 75 -5.89 -2.95 0.79
CA THR A 75 -6.73 -3.20 1.95
C THR A 75 -7.24 -1.90 2.55
N GLY A 76 -8.26 -2.00 3.39
CA GLY A 76 -8.85 -0.85 4.05
C GLY A 76 -10.26 -0.56 3.58
N ALA A 77 -10.60 0.72 3.42
CA ALA A 77 -11.91 1.12 2.94
C ALA A 77 -12.16 0.59 1.52
N PRO A 78 -13.41 0.30 1.16
CA PRO A 78 -13.73 -0.15 -0.20
C PRO A 78 -13.31 0.88 -1.23
N VAL A 79 -12.62 0.42 -2.28
CA VAL A 79 -12.17 1.27 -3.38
C VAL A 79 -12.41 0.55 -4.70
N SER A 80 -12.48 1.33 -5.77
CA SER A 80 -12.51 0.77 -7.12
C SER A 80 -11.08 0.63 -7.63
N LEU A 81 -10.72 -0.55 -8.08
CA LEU A 81 -9.40 -0.87 -8.59
C LEU A 81 -9.46 -1.18 -10.08
N TRP A 82 -8.45 -0.72 -10.80
CA TRP A 82 -8.34 -0.93 -12.24
C TRP A 82 -6.90 -1.32 -12.57
N VAL A 83 -6.74 -2.35 -13.40
CA VAL A 83 -5.44 -2.75 -13.94
C VAL A 83 -5.54 -2.65 -15.45
N ASP A 84 -4.78 -1.75 -16.06
CA ASP A 84 -4.84 -1.44 -17.50
C ASP A 84 -6.27 -1.17 -17.98
N GLY A 85 -7.04 -0.45 -17.17
CA GLY A 85 -8.42 -0.09 -17.50
C GLY A 85 -9.44 -1.19 -17.26
N ALA A 86 -9.05 -2.36 -16.76
CA ALA A 86 -9.96 -3.45 -16.41
C ALA A 86 -10.23 -3.46 -14.91
N PRO A 87 -11.48 -3.65 -14.47
CA PRO A 87 -11.78 -3.74 -13.04
C PRO A 87 -11.04 -4.88 -12.37
N ALA A 88 -10.58 -4.66 -11.14
CA ALA A 88 -9.91 -5.65 -10.33
C ALA A 88 -10.56 -5.74 -8.94
N CYS A 89 -10.32 -6.87 -8.25
CA CYS A 89 -10.89 -7.12 -6.93
C CYS A 89 -9.92 -6.66 -5.83
N ASP A 90 -10.42 -5.92 -4.85
CA ASP A 90 -9.61 -5.41 -3.73
C ASP A 90 -9.50 -6.41 -2.56
N THR A 91 -10.14 -7.57 -2.65
CA THR A 91 -10.09 -8.60 -1.59
C THR A 91 -9.05 -9.68 -1.85
N GLU A 92 -8.33 -9.59 -2.95
CA GLU A 92 -7.37 -10.61 -3.38
C GLU A 92 -6.00 -9.99 -3.64
N VAL A 93 -4.98 -10.84 -3.60
CA VAL A 93 -3.64 -10.44 -4.05
C VAL A 93 -3.67 -10.32 -5.57
N LEU A 94 -3.24 -9.18 -6.08
CA LEU A 94 -3.21 -8.90 -7.50
C LEU A 94 -1.82 -9.20 -8.05
N LYS A 95 -1.76 -9.97 -9.13
CA LYS A 95 -0.52 -10.20 -9.86
C LYS A 95 -0.45 -9.16 -10.99
N ILE A 96 0.48 -8.25 -10.87
CA ILE A 96 0.64 -7.15 -11.81
C ILE A 96 1.88 -7.42 -12.67
N GLY A 97 1.72 -7.38 -13.98
CA GLY A 97 2.84 -7.50 -14.91
C GLY A 97 3.62 -6.20 -15.03
N ALA A 98 4.82 -6.30 -15.59
CA ALA A 98 5.64 -5.13 -15.83
C ALA A 98 4.90 -4.11 -16.71
N ASN A 99 5.00 -2.83 -16.36
CA ASN A 99 4.40 -1.69 -17.07
C ASN A 99 2.86 -1.67 -17.12
N GLN A 100 2.16 -2.52 -16.36
CA GLN A 100 0.72 -2.37 -16.17
C GLN A 100 0.40 -1.23 -15.19
N ARG A 101 -0.75 -0.62 -15.37
CA ARG A 101 -1.17 0.49 -14.51
C ARG A 101 -2.42 0.15 -13.72
#